data_b9a0d627d632ef6d462dd9c01936b01a
#
_entry.id   b9a0d627d632ef6d462dd9c01936b01a
#
_cell.length_a   1.000
_cell.length_b   1.000
_cell.length_c   1.000
_cell.angle_alpha   90.00
_cell.angle_beta   90.00
_cell.angle_gamma   90.00
#
_symmetry.space_group_name_H-M   'P 1'
#
loop_
_entity.id
_entity.type
_entity.pdbx_description
1 polymer ?
#
loop_
_entity_poly.entity_id
_entity_poly.type
_entity_poly.pdbx_seq_one_letter_code
_entity_poly.pdbx_strand_id
1 'polypeptide(L)'
;MYYKLIRDMPEGKAVRGKLYWTSRYYNHRTQQYTEVKHFICDTLENADFLVPALIYKVSVTQSPKFQRLLPILEQVPGRSGIRFHRGTKPEHSLGCILVNPADEQPLTARFLAEQTAREECRLEIVDAR
;
A
#
# COMPACT_ATOMS: atom_id res chain seq x y z
N MET A 1 -6.01 -7.68 -8.98
CA MET A 1 -6.47 -6.39 -8.43
C MET A 1 -5.30 -5.43 -8.32
N TYR A 2 -5.50 -4.21 -8.76
CA TYR A 2 -4.44 -3.20 -8.80
C TYR A 2 -4.69 -2.12 -7.76
N TYR A 3 -3.62 -1.77 -7.03
CA TYR A 3 -3.61 -0.71 -6.03
C TYR A 3 -2.55 0.32 -6.39
N LYS A 4 -2.76 1.54 -5.97
CA LYS A 4 -1.82 2.64 -6.17
C LYS A 4 -1.65 3.42 -4.87
N LEU A 5 -0.42 3.57 -4.42
CA LEU A 5 -0.06 4.46 -3.32
C LEU A 5 0.60 5.70 -3.92
N ILE A 6 -0.04 6.85 -3.76
CA ILE A 6 0.49 8.12 -4.24
C ILE A 6 1.00 8.90 -3.03
N ARG A 7 2.30 9.14 -3.00
CA ARG A 7 2.98 9.87 -1.94
C ARG A 7 2.96 11.36 -2.18
N ASP A 8 2.80 12.13 -1.12
CA ASP A 8 3.03 13.58 -1.12
C ASP A 8 4.52 13.87 -0.91
N MET A 9 4.90 15.14 -1.06
CA MET A 9 6.25 15.59 -0.75
C MET A 9 6.52 15.44 0.74
N PRO A 10 7.76 15.07 1.15
CA PRO A 10 8.09 14.93 2.57
C PRO A 10 7.91 16.24 3.33
N GLU A 11 7.40 16.10 4.56
CA GLU A 11 7.39 17.16 5.58
C GLU A 11 8.23 16.67 6.76
N GLY A 12 9.50 17.11 6.85
CA GLY A 12 10.43 16.53 7.80
C GLY A 12 10.62 15.04 7.52
N LYS A 13 10.40 14.21 8.53
CA LYS A 13 10.47 12.74 8.38
C LYS A 13 9.17 12.12 7.92
N ALA A 14 8.08 12.89 7.85
CA ALA A 14 6.77 12.36 7.47
C ALA A 14 6.59 12.39 5.96
N VAL A 15 6.30 11.25 5.37
CA VAL A 15 5.84 11.15 3.99
C VAL A 15 4.41 10.63 4.02
N ARG A 16 3.47 11.53 3.80
CA ARG A 16 2.05 11.17 3.74
C ARG A 16 1.70 10.69 2.36
N GLY A 17 0.72 9.83 2.28
CA GLY A 17 0.22 9.35 1.01
C GLY A 17 -1.23 8.93 1.09
N LYS A 18 -1.77 8.55 -0.07
CA LYS A 18 -3.13 8.02 -0.20
C LYS A 18 -3.08 6.71 -0.95
N LEU A 19 -3.76 5.72 -0.41
CA LEU A 19 -3.88 4.41 -1.03
C LEU A 19 -5.22 4.31 -1.75
N TYR A 20 -5.16 3.86 -2.98
CA TYR A 20 -6.33 3.65 -3.85
C TYR A 20 -6.33 2.21 -4.36
N TRP A 21 -7.53 1.65 -4.60
CA TRP A 21 -7.64 0.56 -5.57
C TRP A 21 -8.05 1.16 -6.91
N THR A 22 -7.66 0.52 -8.00
CA THR A 22 -7.92 1.07 -9.33
C THR A 22 -8.75 0.10 -10.15
N SER A 23 -9.65 0.67 -10.94
CA SER A 23 -10.40 -0.05 -11.95
C SER A 23 -10.20 0.62 -13.30
N ARG A 24 -10.47 -0.11 -14.36
CA ARG A 24 -10.37 0.42 -15.72
C ARG A 24 -11.68 0.16 -16.43
N TYR A 25 -12.12 1.15 -17.18
CA TYR A 25 -13.24 0.93 -18.09
C TYR A 25 -12.88 1.37 -19.49
N TYR A 26 -13.49 0.72 -20.48
CA TYR A 26 -13.26 1.02 -21.88
C TYR A 26 -14.30 2.04 -22.35
N ASN A 27 -13.81 3.16 -22.88
CA ASN A 27 -14.69 4.17 -23.50
C ASN A 27 -14.80 3.87 -25.00
N HIS A 28 -15.98 3.40 -25.43
CA HIS A 28 -16.23 3.02 -26.83
C HIS A 28 -16.19 4.21 -27.79
N ARG A 29 -16.45 5.41 -27.26
CA ARG A 29 -16.43 6.64 -28.08
C ARG A 29 -14.98 7.05 -28.44
N THR A 30 -14.07 7.00 -27.48
CA THR A 30 -12.67 7.37 -27.69
C THR A 30 -11.79 6.18 -28.03
N GLN A 31 -12.29 4.97 -27.87
CA GLN A 31 -11.55 3.71 -28.04
C GLN A 31 -10.32 3.64 -27.10
N GLN A 32 -10.48 4.16 -25.88
CA GLN A 32 -9.42 4.18 -24.89
C GLN A 32 -9.92 3.65 -23.55
N TYR A 33 -8.98 3.13 -22.75
CA TYR A 33 -9.24 2.76 -21.36
C TYR A 33 -9.02 3.97 -20.45
N THR A 34 -9.88 4.12 -19.46
CA THR A 34 -9.76 5.12 -18.41
C THR A 34 -9.54 4.42 -17.07
N GLU A 35 -8.49 4.81 -16.36
CA GLU A 35 -8.26 4.35 -15.00
C GLU A 35 -9.07 5.20 -14.02
N VAL A 36 -9.75 4.53 -13.11
CA VAL A 36 -10.49 5.17 -12.02
C VAL A 36 -9.87 4.76 -10.70
N LYS A 37 -9.52 5.74 -9.88
CA LYS A 37 -8.95 5.53 -8.55
C LYS A 37 -10.05 5.63 -7.50
N HIS A 38 -10.11 4.63 -6.62
CA HIS A 38 -11.06 4.56 -5.52
C HIS A 38 -10.29 4.66 -4.21
N PHE A 39 -10.53 5.72 -3.45
CA PHE A 39 -9.81 5.96 -2.20
C PHE A 39 -10.08 4.89 -1.16
N ILE A 40 -9.02 4.43 -0.49
CA ILE A 40 -9.11 3.44 0.59
C ILE A 40 -8.77 4.09 1.93
N CYS A 41 -7.55 4.61 2.06
CA CYS A 41 -7.09 5.18 3.33
C CYS A 41 -5.86 6.07 3.12
N ASP A 42 -5.55 6.87 4.13
CA ASP A 42 -4.31 7.62 4.21
C ASP A 42 -3.17 6.71 4.66
N THR A 43 -1.95 7.06 4.26
CA THR A 43 -0.74 6.35 4.65
C THR A 43 0.30 7.32 5.21
N LEU A 44 1.25 6.77 5.95
CA LEU A 44 2.36 7.52 6.53
C LEU A 44 3.62 6.67 6.48
N GLU A 45 4.70 7.24 6.00
CA GLU A 45 6.00 6.57 5.97
C GLU A 45 7.07 7.45 6.59
N ASN A 46 8.19 6.82 6.95
CA ASN A 46 9.37 7.54 7.43
C ASN A 46 10.27 7.84 6.22
N ALA A 47 10.59 9.13 6.01
CA ALA A 47 11.41 9.58 4.88
C ALA A 47 12.80 8.94 4.86
N ASP A 48 13.31 8.52 6.02
CA ASP A 48 14.64 7.90 6.14
C ASP A 48 14.64 6.45 5.66
N PHE A 49 13.47 5.82 5.49
CA PHE A 49 13.34 4.39 5.19
C PHE A 49 12.32 4.10 4.11
N LEU A 50 12.12 5.00 3.16
CA LEU A 50 11.09 4.83 2.13
C LEU A 50 11.27 3.55 1.33
N VAL A 51 10.17 2.87 1.08
CA VAL A 51 10.12 1.76 0.12
C VAL A 51 10.33 2.35 -1.28
N PRO A 52 11.19 1.74 -2.11
CA PRO A 52 11.36 2.23 -3.48
C PRO A 52 10.04 2.30 -4.26
N ALA A 53 9.89 3.34 -5.08
CA ALA A 53 8.69 3.57 -5.90
C ALA A 53 8.69 2.60 -7.09
N LEU A 54 8.21 1.39 -6.85
CA LEU A 54 8.13 0.29 -7.81
C LEU A 54 6.75 -0.37 -7.72
N ILE A 55 6.57 -1.44 -8.46
CA ILE A 55 5.37 -2.28 -8.40
C ILE A 55 5.70 -3.52 -7.57
N TYR A 56 4.88 -3.78 -6.55
CA TYR A 56 5.06 -4.91 -5.64
C TYR A 56 3.85 -5.81 -5.66
N LYS A 57 4.09 -7.11 -5.52
CA LYS A 57 3.04 -8.05 -5.20
C LYS A 57 2.75 -7.95 -3.71
N VAL A 58 1.47 -7.98 -3.33
CA VAL A 58 1.04 -7.92 -1.92
C VAL A 58 0.33 -9.22 -1.58
N SER A 59 0.74 -9.81 -0.46
CA SER A 59 0.05 -10.96 0.13
C SER A 59 -0.22 -10.69 1.60
N VAL A 60 -0.93 -11.60 2.27
CA VAL A 60 -1.22 -11.50 3.70
C VAL A 60 -0.62 -12.72 4.37
N THR A 61 0.24 -12.48 5.34
CA THR A 61 0.87 -13.53 6.14
C THR A 61 0.89 -13.16 7.61
N GLN A 62 1.12 -14.15 8.46
CA GLN A 62 1.32 -13.90 9.88
C GLN A 62 2.62 -13.13 10.10
N SER A 63 2.53 -11.98 10.77
CA SER A 63 3.70 -11.22 11.15
C SER A 63 4.32 -11.80 12.42
N PRO A 64 5.60 -12.21 12.38
CA PRO A 64 6.27 -12.68 13.61
C PRO A 64 6.41 -11.56 14.65
N LYS A 65 6.66 -10.33 14.19
CA LYS A 65 6.86 -9.18 15.05
C LYS A 65 5.57 -8.72 15.73
N PHE A 66 4.49 -8.62 14.96
CA PHE A 66 3.21 -8.08 15.45
C PHE A 66 2.22 -9.13 15.86
N GLN A 67 2.52 -10.41 15.60
CA GLN A 67 1.74 -11.58 15.98
C GLN A 67 0.28 -11.50 15.50
N ARG A 68 0.09 -11.03 14.29
CA ARG A 68 -1.20 -11.02 13.61
C ARG A 68 -1.02 -11.01 12.09
N LEU A 69 -2.10 -11.31 11.38
CA LEU A 69 -2.11 -11.24 9.92
C LEU A 69 -2.00 -9.78 9.48
N LEU A 70 -1.05 -9.51 8.59
CA LEU A 70 -0.85 -8.18 7.99
C LEU A 70 -0.45 -8.31 6.53
N PRO A 71 -0.79 -7.31 5.69
CA PRO A 71 -0.29 -7.28 4.31
C PRO A 71 1.23 -7.17 4.29
N ILE A 72 1.85 -7.86 3.34
CA ILE A 72 3.30 -7.82 3.14
C ILE A 72 3.61 -7.52 1.68
N LEU A 73 4.56 -6.62 1.43
CA LEU A 73 5.12 -6.37 0.11
C LEU A 73 6.22 -7.39 -0.16
N GLU A 74 6.09 -8.12 -1.26
CA GLU A 74 7.06 -9.15 -1.62
C GLU A 74 8.23 -8.55 -2.39
N GLN A 75 9.43 -9.06 -2.13
CA GLN A 75 10.65 -8.75 -2.88
C GLN A 75 10.99 -7.25 -2.89
N VAL A 76 10.85 -6.58 -1.75
CA VAL A 76 11.34 -5.20 -1.61
C VAL A 76 12.86 -5.22 -1.68
N PRO A 77 13.50 -4.42 -2.57
CA PRO A 77 14.95 -4.44 -2.72
C PRO A 77 15.69 -4.19 -1.40
N GLY A 78 16.57 -5.11 -1.02
CA GLY A 78 17.42 -5.00 0.16
C GLY A 78 16.71 -5.11 1.50
N ARG A 79 15.45 -5.48 1.52
CA ARG A 79 14.64 -5.55 2.75
C ARG A 79 13.71 -6.73 2.76
N SER A 80 13.29 -7.14 3.95
CA SER A 80 12.25 -8.14 4.14
C SER A 80 11.30 -7.67 5.25
N GLY A 81 10.11 -8.27 5.29
CA GLY A 81 9.13 -7.96 6.33
C GLY A 81 8.51 -6.57 6.21
N ILE A 82 8.50 -5.97 5.02
CA ILE A 82 7.86 -4.67 4.79
C ILE A 82 6.35 -4.88 4.67
N ARG A 83 5.61 -4.26 5.57
CA ARG A 83 4.17 -4.47 5.72
C ARG A 83 3.41 -3.16 5.80
N PHE A 84 2.09 -3.23 5.59
CA PHE A 84 1.17 -2.22 6.09
C PHE A 84 0.84 -2.56 7.54
N HIS A 85 1.00 -1.61 8.45
CA HIS A 85 0.53 -1.76 9.82
C HIS A 85 0.18 -0.41 10.45
N ARG A 86 -0.49 -0.45 11.58
CA ARG A 86 -0.93 0.76 12.26
C ARG A 86 0.23 1.57 12.82
N GLY A 87 0.09 2.90 12.78
CA GLY A 87 1.01 3.84 13.37
C GLY A 87 0.56 5.26 13.11
N THR A 88 0.95 6.18 13.97
CA THR A 88 0.50 7.58 13.95
C THR A 88 1.65 8.57 13.80
N LYS A 89 2.89 8.10 13.90
CA LYS A 89 4.09 8.94 13.79
C LYS A 89 5.11 8.27 12.86
N PRO A 90 5.90 9.05 12.10
CA PRO A 90 6.92 8.47 11.22
C PRO A 90 7.87 7.52 11.96
N GLU A 91 8.18 7.81 13.22
CA GLU A 91 9.08 7.01 14.05
C GLU A 91 8.55 5.59 14.34
N HIS A 92 7.25 5.36 14.14
CA HIS A 92 6.67 4.02 14.23
C HIS A 92 7.03 3.13 13.04
N SER A 93 7.73 3.68 12.04
CA SER A 93 8.14 2.95 10.84
C SER A 93 9.66 2.90 10.70
N LEU A 94 10.18 1.71 10.47
CA LEU A 94 11.55 1.49 10.00
C LEU A 94 11.53 0.96 8.56
N GLY A 95 10.52 1.38 7.79
CA GLY A 95 10.34 1.00 6.39
C GLY A 95 8.95 0.49 6.05
N CYS A 96 8.14 0.15 7.04
CA CYS A 96 6.75 -0.25 6.80
C CYS A 96 5.88 0.94 6.43
N ILE A 97 4.78 0.67 5.75
CA ILE A 97 3.79 1.68 5.39
C ILE A 97 2.74 1.72 6.50
N LEU A 98 2.64 2.86 7.18
CA LEU A 98 1.72 3.02 8.29
C LEU A 98 0.33 3.44 7.80
N VAL A 99 -0.69 2.93 8.46
CA VAL A 99 -2.08 3.36 8.29
C VAL A 99 -2.66 3.72 9.65
N ASN A 100 -3.76 4.48 9.67
CA ASN A 100 -4.44 4.76 10.93
C ASN A 100 -4.83 3.44 11.61
N PRO A 101 -4.82 3.40 12.96
CA PRO A 101 -5.21 2.18 13.68
C PRO A 101 -6.55 1.61 13.27
N ALA A 102 -7.53 2.49 12.95
CA ALA A 102 -8.84 2.05 12.50
C ALA A 102 -8.85 1.42 11.10
N ASP A 103 -7.82 1.68 10.29
CA ASP A 103 -7.73 1.21 8.90
C ASP A 103 -6.97 -0.10 8.75
N GLU A 104 -6.16 -0.49 9.73
CA GLU A 104 -5.29 -1.67 9.61
C GLU A 104 -6.07 -2.96 9.34
N GLN A 105 -7.07 -3.24 10.17
CA GLN A 105 -7.84 -4.48 10.05
C GLN A 105 -8.70 -4.52 8.79
N PRO A 106 -9.43 -3.47 8.44
CA PRO A 106 -10.19 -3.45 7.18
C PRO A 106 -9.29 -3.60 5.95
N LEU A 107 -8.12 -2.98 5.94
CA LEU A 107 -7.18 -3.11 4.84
C LEU A 107 -6.64 -4.54 4.73
N THR A 108 -6.25 -5.14 5.87
CA THR A 108 -5.80 -6.53 5.90
C THR A 108 -6.88 -7.48 5.39
N ALA A 109 -8.12 -7.28 5.85
CA ALA A 109 -9.25 -8.10 5.41
C ALA A 109 -9.49 -8.00 3.91
N ARG A 110 -9.31 -6.80 3.34
CA ARG A 110 -9.46 -6.58 1.91
C ARG A 110 -8.44 -7.39 1.09
N PHE A 111 -7.17 -7.31 1.44
CA PHE A 111 -6.13 -8.09 0.76
C PHE A 111 -6.31 -9.59 0.98
N LEU A 112 -6.69 -9.98 2.18
CA LEU A 112 -6.92 -11.39 2.50
C LEU A 112 -8.07 -11.98 1.69
N ALA A 113 -9.15 -11.24 1.50
CA ALA A 113 -10.29 -11.69 0.69
C ALA A 113 -9.88 -11.92 -0.77
N GLU A 114 -9.07 -11.03 -1.33
CA GLU A 114 -8.57 -11.19 -2.70
C GLU A 114 -7.62 -12.37 -2.81
N GLN A 115 -6.73 -12.53 -1.85
CA GLN A 115 -5.82 -13.69 -1.79
C GLN A 115 -6.59 -15.01 -1.69
N THR A 116 -7.62 -15.06 -0.88
CA THR A 116 -8.49 -16.24 -0.74
C THR A 116 -9.22 -16.55 -2.04
N ALA A 117 -9.64 -15.52 -2.77
CA ALA A 117 -10.24 -15.66 -4.10
C ALA A 117 -9.21 -15.95 -5.20
N ARG A 118 -7.93 -16.12 -4.84
CA ARG A 118 -6.81 -16.37 -5.75
C ARG A 118 -6.60 -15.26 -6.76
N GLU A 119 -6.92 -14.04 -6.39
CA GLU A 119 -6.60 -12.86 -7.18
C GLU A 119 -5.22 -12.35 -6.78
N GLU A 120 -4.40 -12.00 -7.77
CA GLU A 120 -3.11 -11.39 -7.51
C GLU A 120 -3.31 -9.92 -7.21
N CYS A 121 -2.72 -9.46 -6.10
CA CYS A 121 -2.74 -8.06 -5.69
C CYS A 121 -1.40 -7.41 -6.01
N ARG A 122 -1.43 -6.34 -6.78
CA ARG A 122 -0.25 -5.54 -7.11
C ARG A 122 -0.42 -4.12 -6.60
N LEU A 123 0.64 -3.60 -6.02
CA LEU A 123 0.70 -2.23 -5.51
C LEU A 123 1.76 -1.47 -6.28
N GLU A 124 1.35 -0.41 -6.95
CA GLU A 124 2.26 0.56 -7.54
C GLU A 124 2.46 1.71 -6.57
N ILE A 125 3.71 2.03 -6.24
CA ILE A 125 4.05 3.19 -5.42
C ILE A 125 4.55 4.30 -6.32
N VAL A 126 3.95 5.48 -6.21
CA VAL A 126 4.22 6.65 -7.03
C VAL A 126 4.61 7.81 -6.12
N ASP A 127 5.76 8.40 -6.38
CA ASP A 127 6.22 9.57 -5.66
C ASP A 127 5.57 10.84 -6.22
N ALA A 128 5.36 11.83 -5.34
CA ALA A 128 4.97 13.17 -5.73
C ALA A 128 6.09 13.84 -6.54
N ARG A 129 5.67 14.68 -7.47
CA ARG A 129 6.61 15.40 -8.34
C ARG A 129 6.34 16.89 -8.38
#